data_576c178a57b07387631ffe6ee16960d2
#
_entry.id   576c178a57b07387631ffe6ee16960d2
#
_cell.length_a   1.000
_cell.length_b   1.000
_cell.length_c   1.000
_cell.angle_alpha   90.00
_cell.angle_beta   90.00
_cell.angle_gamma   90.00
#
_symmetry.space_group_name_H-M   'P 1'
#
loop_
_entity.id
_entity.type
_entity.pdbx_description
1 polymer ?
#
loop_
_entity_poly.entity_id
_entity_poly.type
_entity_poly.pdbx_seq_one_letter_code
_entity_poly.pdbx_strand_id
1 'polypeptide(L)'
;MERRKTKVVKVGNVLVGGDNRISVQSMTNTDTRDVEATIKQIRKLQDAGCDIVRCAVLDMEAARAIKKIVEKIDIPLVADVHFDYKLALESIKNGVSALRINPGNIGSREKVEILAKACMEKKIPIRIGVNSGSLSKEILQKYGKVVPEALVESALTHIKILEEVNFNDIVVSIKSSNIETMINSYRLASQKFDYPLHLGVTEAGTPWRGTIKSAIGLGALLSEGIGDTIRVSLTVDPVEEIKVGREILKNFGQIKEGIEFISCPTCGRTQIDLINIAKEVENRLENCNKSIKVAVMGCVVNGPGEAKDADIGIAGGIGEGLIFRKGKIVKKVKEEDLVEELIKIKKTL
;
A
#
# COMPACT_ATOMS: atom_id res chain seq x y z
N MET A 1 -7.22 15.18 8.88
CA MET A 1 -7.53 15.31 7.43
C MET A 1 -8.91 14.69 7.19
N GLU A 2 -9.83 15.42 6.60
CA GLU A 2 -11.15 14.90 6.25
C GLU A 2 -11.04 14.01 5.01
N ARG A 3 -11.49 12.76 5.13
CA ARG A 3 -11.45 11.83 4.00
C ARG A 3 -12.70 11.94 3.15
N ARG A 4 -12.54 11.73 1.84
CA ARG A 4 -13.66 11.61 0.91
C ARG A 4 -14.61 10.50 1.38
N LYS A 5 -15.91 10.79 1.41
CA LYS A 5 -16.93 9.78 1.73
C LYS A 5 -17.09 8.80 0.57
N THR A 6 -16.92 7.52 0.83
CA THR A 6 -17.05 6.44 -0.15
C THR A 6 -17.95 5.34 0.37
N LYS A 7 -18.51 4.53 -0.54
CA LYS A 7 -19.17 3.28 -0.17
C LYS A 7 -18.19 2.37 0.56
N VAL A 8 -18.71 1.49 1.41
CA VAL A 8 -17.90 0.47 2.08
C VAL A 8 -18.02 -0.84 1.33
N VAL A 9 -16.90 -1.41 0.92
CA VAL A 9 -16.82 -2.69 0.24
C VAL A 9 -16.03 -3.68 1.09
N LYS A 10 -16.57 -4.89 1.27
CA LYS A 10 -15.95 -5.93 2.09
C LYS A 10 -15.11 -6.88 1.24
N VAL A 11 -13.80 -6.90 1.47
CA VAL A 11 -12.86 -7.83 0.85
C VAL A 11 -12.43 -8.86 1.90
N GLY A 12 -13.06 -10.02 1.92
CA GLY A 12 -12.85 -11.00 3.00
C GLY A 12 -13.21 -10.42 4.37
N ASN A 13 -12.22 -10.29 5.25
CA ASN A 13 -12.35 -9.67 6.57
C ASN A 13 -11.94 -8.17 6.60
N VAL A 14 -11.50 -7.60 5.48
CA VAL A 14 -11.05 -6.20 5.37
C VAL A 14 -12.17 -5.33 4.79
N LEU A 15 -12.50 -4.25 5.48
CA LEU A 15 -13.43 -3.21 4.99
C LEU A 15 -12.63 -2.13 4.27
N VAL A 16 -13.02 -1.85 3.01
CA VAL A 16 -12.39 -0.86 2.14
C VAL A 16 -13.39 0.26 1.87
N GLY A 17 -12.99 1.50 2.11
CA GLY A 17 -13.85 2.67 1.94
C GLY A 17 -14.50 3.15 3.25
N GLY A 18 -15.31 4.20 3.14
CA GLY A 18 -15.90 4.90 4.28
C GLY A 18 -14.82 5.43 5.23
N ASP A 19 -15.08 5.35 6.53
CA ASP A 19 -14.16 5.77 7.58
C ASP A 19 -13.14 4.69 7.99
N ASN A 20 -13.13 3.54 7.29
CA ASN A 20 -12.19 2.46 7.59
C ASN A 20 -10.76 2.87 7.25
N ARG A 21 -9.79 2.28 7.96
CA ARG A 21 -8.37 2.54 7.69
C ARG A 21 -8.01 2.20 6.24
N ILE A 22 -7.07 2.94 5.68
CA ILE A 22 -6.55 2.68 4.35
C ILE A 22 -5.74 1.38 4.38
N SER A 23 -6.11 0.40 3.54
CA SER A 23 -5.44 -0.89 3.50
C SER A 23 -4.25 -0.89 2.54
N VAL A 24 -3.21 -1.64 2.89
CA VAL A 24 -2.04 -1.87 2.04
C VAL A 24 -2.20 -3.21 1.34
N GLN A 25 -2.16 -3.20 0.01
CA GLN A 25 -2.19 -4.40 -0.81
C GLN A 25 -0.85 -4.63 -1.49
N SER A 26 -0.43 -5.90 -1.60
CA SER A 26 0.65 -6.30 -2.51
C SER A 26 0.20 -7.43 -3.45
N MET A 27 1.13 -7.94 -4.23
CA MET A 27 0.88 -9.00 -5.20
C MET A 27 2.03 -10.00 -5.16
N THR A 28 1.71 -11.29 -5.19
CA THR A 28 2.73 -12.32 -5.31
C THR A 28 3.44 -12.26 -6.66
N ASN A 29 4.71 -12.60 -6.68
CA ASN A 29 5.49 -12.79 -7.90
C ASN A 29 5.86 -14.27 -8.12
N THR A 30 5.33 -15.17 -7.26
CA THR A 30 5.40 -16.62 -7.45
C THR A 30 4.42 -17.07 -8.53
N ASP A 31 4.69 -18.24 -9.14
CA ASP A 31 3.69 -18.93 -9.93
C ASP A 31 2.57 -19.41 -9.00
N THR A 32 1.33 -19.00 -9.27
CA THR A 32 0.17 -19.35 -8.43
C THR A 32 -0.10 -20.86 -8.39
N ARG A 33 0.37 -21.61 -9.38
CA ARG A 33 0.31 -23.09 -9.43
C ARG A 33 1.23 -23.74 -8.40
N ASP A 34 2.34 -23.07 -8.06
CA ASP A 34 3.19 -23.46 -6.94
C ASP A 34 2.58 -22.96 -5.63
N VAL A 35 1.69 -23.80 -5.09
CA VAL A 35 0.91 -23.50 -3.88
C VAL A 35 1.80 -23.21 -2.68
N GLU A 36 2.84 -24.02 -2.45
CA GLU A 36 3.70 -23.90 -1.27
C GLU A 36 4.57 -22.63 -1.33
N ALA A 37 5.17 -22.34 -2.49
CA ALA A 37 5.93 -21.10 -2.68
C ALA A 37 5.03 -19.87 -2.51
N THR A 38 3.81 -19.91 -3.05
CA THR A 38 2.84 -18.82 -2.97
C THR A 38 2.38 -18.58 -1.53
N ILE A 39 2.04 -19.64 -0.78
CA ILE A 39 1.68 -19.54 0.65
C ILE A 39 2.84 -18.95 1.45
N LYS A 40 4.06 -19.45 1.25
CA LYS A 40 5.25 -18.94 1.93
C LYS A 40 5.47 -17.44 1.68
N GLN A 41 5.28 -17.00 0.44
CA GLN A 41 5.40 -15.58 0.11
C GLN A 41 4.27 -14.75 0.73
N ILE A 42 3.02 -15.22 0.69
CA ILE A 42 1.88 -14.53 1.29
C ILE A 42 2.09 -14.35 2.80
N ARG A 43 2.59 -15.36 3.51
CA ARG A 43 2.90 -15.24 4.95
C ARG A 43 3.96 -14.18 5.22
N LYS A 44 5.02 -14.11 4.42
CA LYS A 44 6.02 -13.03 4.53
C LYS A 44 5.41 -11.64 4.31
N LEU A 45 4.50 -11.52 3.33
CA LEU A 45 3.78 -10.27 3.10
C LEU A 45 2.87 -9.90 4.28
N GLN A 46 2.17 -10.88 4.84
CA GLN A 46 1.33 -10.72 6.03
C GLN A 46 2.16 -10.25 7.23
N ASP A 47 3.29 -10.90 7.50
CA ASP A 47 4.21 -10.55 8.59
C ASP A 47 4.76 -9.12 8.42
N ALA A 48 4.95 -8.66 7.18
CA ALA A 48 5.32 -7.27 6.86
C ALA A 48 4.16 -6.27 7.00
N GLY A 49 2.93 -6.75 7.27
CA GLY A 49 1.74 -5.93 7.46
C GLY A 49 0.93 -5.66 6.19
N CYS A 50 0.95 -6.60 5.23
CA CYS A 50 0.03 -6.61 4.09
C CYS A 50 -1.39 -6.94 4.57
N ASP A 51 -2.38 -6.15 4.16
CA ASP A 51 -3.77 -6.36 4.53
C ASP A 51 -4.53 -7.23 3.53
N ILE A 52 -4.19 -7.13 2.26
CA ILE A 52 -4.83 -7.81 1.14
C ILE A 52 -3.74 -8.27 0.17
N VAL A 53 -3.75 -9.51 -0.23
CA VAL A 53 -2.81 -10.02 -1.24
C VAL A 53 -3.52 -10.32 -2.54
N ARG A 54 -2.83 -10.12 -3.67
CA ARG A 54 -3.30 -10.47 -5.01
C ARG A 54 -2.38 -11.49 -5.65
N CYS A 55 -2.94 -12.47 -6.37
CA CYS A 55 -2.20 -13.40 -7.21
C CYS A 55 -2.67 -13.35 -8.66
N ALA A 56 -1.79 -13.65 -9.60
CA ALA A 56 -2.14 -13.78 -11.01
C ALA A 56 -2.80 -15.13 -11.28
N VAL A 57 -3.89 -15.15 -12.04
CA VAL A 57 -4.57 -16.38 -12.47
C VAL A 57 -4.45 -16.48 -13.98
N LEU A 58 -3.45 -17.22 -14.43
CA LEU A 58 -3.07 -17.30 -15.84
C LEU A 58 -3.83 -18.41 -16.59
N ASP A 59 -4.22 -19.45 -15.86
CA ASP A 59 -4.88 -20.63 -16.41
C ASP A 59 -5.79 -21.32 -15.38
N MET A 60 -6.42 -22.42 -15.79
CA MET A 60 -7.35 -23.17 -14.96
C MET A 60 -6.66 -23.89 -13.79
N GLU A 61 -5.39 -24.27 -13.94
CA GLU A 61 -4.60 -24.87 -12.87
C GLU A 61 -4.33 -23.86 -11.75
N ALA A 62 -3.91 -22.65 -12.12
CA ALA A 62 -3.77 -21.53 -11.17
C ALA A 62 -5.09 -21.20 -10.47
N ALA A 63 -6.22 -21.19 -11.20
CA ALA A 63 -7.53 -20.95 -10.62
C ALA A 63 -7.93 -22.04 -9.59
N ARG A 64 -7.60 -23.29 -9.83
CA ARG A 64 -7.84 -24.41 -8.90
C ARG A 64 -6.90 -24.40 -7.70
N ALA A 65 -5.66 -23.97 -7.88
CA ALA A 65 -4.68 -23.84 -6.82
C ALA A 65 -5.12 -22.90 -5.70
N ILE A 66 -5.94 -21.89 -6.03
CA ILE A 66 -6.50 -20.90 -5.09
C ILE A 66 -7.11 -21.57 -3.85
N LYS A 67 -7.88 -22.66 -4.01
CA LYS A 67 -8.50 -23.35 -2.88
C LYS A 67 -7.48 -23.73 -1.81
N LYS A 68 -6.38 -24.36 -2.20
CA LYS A 68 -5.33 -24.79 -1.27
C LYS A 68 -4.58 -23.61 -0.66
N ILE A 69 -4.51 -22.49 -1.37
CA ILE A 69 -3.85 -21.27 -0.89
C ILE A 69 -4.72 -20.61 0.18
N VAL A 70 -6.01 -20.35 -0.11
CA VAL A 70 -6.90 -19.63 0.82
C VAL A 70 -7.15 -20.40 2.11
N GLU A 71 -7.06 -21.74 2.10
CA GLU A 71 -7.19 -22.58 3.29
C GLU A 71 -6.00 -22.45 4.27
N LYS A 72 -4.86 -21.87 3.81
CA LYS A 72 -3.60 -21.81 4.58
C LYS A 72 -3.08 -20.39 4.84
N ILE A 73 -3.86 -19.36 4.49
CA ILE A 73 -3.52 -17.95 4.69
C ILE A 73 -4.60 -17.24 5.51
N ASP A 74 -4.25 -16.16 6.22
CA ASP A 74 -5.18 -15.42 7.08
C ASP A 74 -5.67 -14.12 6.46
N ILE A 75 -4.94 -13.58 5.46
CA ILE A 75 -5.33 -12.34 4.76
C ILE A 75 -6.12 -12.64 3.49
N PRO A 76 -7.08 -11.76 3.10
CA PRO A 76 -7.89 -11.95 1.90
C PRO A 76 -7.06 -12.01 0.63
N LEU A 77 -7.41 -12.99 -0.25
CA LEU A 77 -6.78 -13.20 -1.55
C LEU A 77 -7.65 -12.62 -2.67
N VAL A 78 -7.05 -11.81 -3.52
CA VAL A 78 -7.66 -11.25 -4.74
C VAL A 78 -7.14 -12.02 -5.96
N ALA A 79 -8.03 -12.58 -6.77
CA ALA A 79 -7.66 -13.17 -8.05
C ALA A 79 -7.58 -12.10 -9.14
N ASP A 80 -6.42 -12.03 -9.82
CA ASP A 80 -6.20 -11.13 -10.95
C ASP A 80 -6.42 -11.88 -12.26
N VAL A 81 -7.58 -11.66 -12.87
CA VAL A 81 -8.00 -12.32 -14.12
C VAL A 81 -8.09 -11.27 -15.23
N HIS A 82 -7.44 -11.54 -16.37
CA HIS A 82 -7.34 -10.57 -17.46
C HIS A 82 -8.31 -10.82 -18.63
N PHE A 83 -8.43 -12.04 -19.14
CA PHE A 83 -9.09 -12.29 -20.44
C PHE A 83 -10.20 -13.34 -20.38
N ASP A 84 -10.08 -14.35 -19.55
CA ASP A 84 -11.03 -15.47 -19.54
C ASP A 84 -11.93 -15.45 -18.31
N TYR A 85 -13.23 -15.15 -18.52
CA TYR A 85 -14.22 -15.15 -17.45
C TYR A 85 -14.37 -16.51 -16.73
N LYS A 86 -14.04 -17.63 -17.39
CA LYS A 86 -14.09 -18.96 -16.78
C LYS A 86 -13.06 -19.12 -15.66
N LEU A 87 -11.90 -18.49 -15.80
CA LEU A 87 -10.89 -18.46 -14.74
C LEU A 87 -11.39 -17.68 -13.52
N ALA A 88 -12.11 -16.58 -13.76
CA ALA A 88 -12.73 -15.81 -12.69
C ALA A 88 -13.81 -16.62 -11.96
N LEU A 89 -14.69 -17.33 -12.69
CA LEU A 89 -15.71 -18.22 -12.11
C LEU A 89 -15.10 -19.36 -11.30
N GLU A 90 -14.05 -20.00 -11.81
CA GLU A 90 -13.36 -21.06 -11.08
C GLU A 90 -12.66 -20.48 -9.82
N SER A 91 -12.08 -19.26 -9.90
CA SER A 91 -11.51 -18.58 -8.74
C SER A 91 -12.55 -18.27 -7.66
N ILE A 92 -13.76 -17.81 -8.04
CA ILE A 92 -14.89 -17.60 -7.13
C ILE A 92 -15.27 -18.90 -6.43
N LYS A 93 -15.41 -20.00 -7.18
CA LYS A 93 -15.71 -21.32 -6.66
C LYS A 93 -14.67 -21.81 -5.63
N ASN A 94 -13.42 -21.46 -5.85
CA ASN A 94 -12.29 -21.84 -5.00
C ASN A 94 -12.03 -20.86 -3.83
N GLY A 95 -12.91 -19.87 -3.59
CA GLY A 95 -12.96 -19.10 -2.35
C GLY A 95 -12.11 -17.84 -2.32
N VAL A 96 -11.85 -17.18 -3.46
CA VAL A 96 -11.23 -15.86 -3.45
C VAL A 96 -12.10 -14.85 -2.69
N SER A 97 -11.45 -13.85 -2.10
CA SER A 97 -12.12 -12.77 -1.36
C SER A 97 -12.53 -11.59 -2.24
N ALA A 98 -11.93 -11.44 -3.40
CA ALA A 98 -12.28 -10.45 -4.42
C ALA A 98 -11.72 -10.84 -5.78
N LEU A 99 -12.30 -10.26 -6.84
CA LEU A 99 -11.76 -10.33 -8.19
C LEU A 99 -11.16 -9.00 -8.62
N ARG A 100 -10.06 -9.04 -9.34
CA ARG A 100 -9.60 -7.90 -10.14
C ARG A 100 -9.74 -8.25 -11.60
N ILE A 101 -10.52 -7.46 -12.30
CA ILE A 101 -10.74 -7.60 -13.73
C ILE A 101 -10.61 -6.25 -14.44
N ASN A 102 -10.37 -6.32 -15.75
CA ASN A 102 -10.69 -5.22 -16.66
C ASN A 102 -11.90 -5.68 -17.48
N PRO A 103 -13.13 -5.16 -17.20
CA PRO A 103 -14.34 -5.61 -17.89
C PRO A 103 -14.24 -5.54 -19.40
N GLY A 104 -13.51 -4.55 -19.95
CA GLY A 104 -13.27 -4.43 -21.40
C GLY A 104 -12.48 -5.59 -22.01
N ASN A 105 -11.73 -6.35 -21.19
CA ASN A 105 -10.92 -7.48 -21.65
C ASN A 105 -11.58 -8.84 -21.39
N ILE A 106 -12.61 -8.89 -20.53
CA ILE A 106 -13.29 -10.14 -20.15
C ILE A 106 -14.19 -10.68 -21.29
N GLY A 107 -14.60 -9.81 -22.21
CA GLY A 107 -15.38 -10.17 -23.39
C GLY A 107 -16.76 -9.53 -23.42
N SER A 108 -17.80 -10.30 -23.86
CA SER A 108 -19.13 -9.74 -24.06
C SER A 108 -19.81 -9.35 -22.74
N ARG A 109 -20.84 -8.50 -22.85
CA ARG A 109 -21.67 -8.06 -21.73
C ARG A 109 -22.27 -9.25 -20.96
N GLU A 110 -22.75 -10.28 -21.65
CA GLU A 110 -23.31 -11.48 -21.02
C GLU A 110 -22.30 -12.19 -20.10
N LYS A 111 -21.01 -12.22 -20.48
CA LYS A 111 -19.95 -12.80 -19.63
C LYS A 111 -19.73 -11.98 -18.36
N VAL A 112 -19.80 -10.65 -18.46
CA VAL A 112 -19.73 -9.77 -17.29
C VAL A 112 -20.94 -9.97 -16.38
N GLU A 113 -22.14 -10.13 -16.95
CA GLU A 113 -23.38 -10.41 -16.20
C GLU A 113 -23.31 -11.75 -15.46
N ILE A 114 -22.83 -12.80 -16.11
CA ILE A 114 -22.60 -14.12 -15.47
C ILE A 114 -21.65 -14.00 -14.30
N LEU A 115 -20.56 -13.27 -14.51
CA LEU A 115 -19.54 -13.05 -13.47
C LEU A 115 -20.10 -12.24 -12.30
N ALA A 116 -20.82 -11.15 -12.58
CA ALA A 116 -21.44 -10.32 -11.56
C ALA A 116 -22.44 -11.12 -10.70
N LYS A 117 -23.28 -11.95 -11.32
CA LYS A 117 -24.21 -12.85 -10.61
C LYS A 117 -23.46 -13.81 -9.67
N ALA A 118 -22.43 -14.47 -10.17
CA ALA A 118 -21.61 -15.38 -9.34
C ALA A 118 -20.94 -14.64 -8.16
N CYS A 119 -20.48 -13.41 -8.38
CA CYS A 119 -19.94 -12.56 -7.33
C CYS A 119 -20.99 -12.16 -6.29
N MET A 120 -22.21 -11.79 -6.71
CA MET A 120 -23.33 -11.47 -5.81
C MET A 120 -23.69 -12.65 -4.91
N GLU A 121 -23.83 -13.85 -5.48
CA GLU A 121 -24.16 -15.07 -4.72
C GLU A 121 -23.15 -15.39 -3.63
N LYS A 122 -21.86 -15.12 -3.88
CA LYS A 122 -20.75 -15.37 -2.95
C LYS A 122 -20.36 -14.14 -2.14
N LYS A 123 -20.98 -12.98 -2.38
CA LYS A 123 -20.64 -11.67 -1.74
C LYS A 123 -19.17 -11.30 -1.97
N ILE A 124 -18.69 -11.48 -3.20
CA ILE A 124 -17.32 -11.20 -3.62
C ILE A 124 -17.30 -9.89 -4.39
N PRO A 125 -16.57 -8.86 -3.96
CA PRO A 125 -16.46 -7.61 -4.67
C PRO A 125 -15.60 -7.73 -5.92
N ILE A 126 -15.86 -6.82 -6.88
CA ILE A 126 -15.10 -6.70 -8.11
C ILE A 126 -14.28 -5.40 -8.07
N ARG A 127 -12.98 -5.52 -8.28
CA ARG A 127 -12.14 -4.36 -8.56
C ARG A 127 -11.97 -4.17 -10.04
N ILE A 128 -12.49 -3.05 -10.53
CA ILE A 128 -12.25 -2.54 -11.89
C ILE A 128 -10.83 -1.98 -11.96
N GLY A 129 -10.02 -2.50 -12.89
CA GLY A 129 -8.65 -2.04 -13.09
C GLY A 129 -8.49 -1.39 -14.47
N VAL A 130 -8.47 -0.08 -14.52
CA VAL A 130 -8.12 0.68 -15.72
C VAL A 130 -6.64 1.04 -15.69
N ASN A 131 -5.94 0.77 -16.79
CA ASN A 131 -4.55 1.16 -16.97
C ASN A 131 -4.40 1.98 -18.25
N SER A 132 -3.46 2.91 -18.27
CA SER A 132 -3.16 3.74 -19.44
C SER A 132 -2.87 2.93 -20.72
N GLY A 133 -2.28 1.75 -20.58
CA GLY A 133 -1.98 0.85 -21.71
C GLY A 133 -3.13 -0.06 -22.15
N SER A 134 -4.32 0.01 -21.51
CA SER A 134 -5.45 -0.89 -21.80
C SER A 134 -6.77 -0.16 -22.11
N LEU A 135 -6.68 1.09 -22.57
CA LEU A 135 -7.84 1.84 -23.06
C LEU A 135 -8.38 1.23 -24.35
N SER A 136 -9.72 1.24 -24.54
CA SER A 136 -10.33 0.79 -25.77
C SER A 136 -9.98 1.69 -26.96
N LYS A 137 -10.05 1.12 -28.16
CA LYS A 137 -9.75 1.87 -29.39
C LYS A 137 -10.69 3.07 -29.57
N GLU A 138 -11.95 2.93 -29.19
CA GLU A 138 -12.97 3.98 -29.28
C GLU A 138 -12.60 5.18 -28.37
N ILE A 139 -12.17 4.90 -27.13
CA ILE A 139 -11.75 5.95 -26.21
C ILE A 139 -10.47 6.63 -26.73
N LEU A 140 -9.50 5.85 -27.21
CA LEU A 140 -8.28 6.41 -27.79
C LEU A 140 -8.55 7.26 -29.03
N GLN A 141 -9.49 6.86 -29.89
CA GLN A 141 -9.90 7.66 -31.06
C GLN A 141 -10.57 8.97 -30.65
N LYS A 142 -11.45 8.92 -29.60
CA LYS A 142 -12.14 10.10 -29.08
C LYS A 142 -11.20 11.13 -28.50
N TYR A 143 -10.22 10.72 -27.75
CA TYR A 143 -9.33 11.64 -27.01
C TYR A 143 -7.97 11.87 -27.69
N GLY A 144 -7.61 11.08 -28.69
CA GLY A 144 -6.35 11.18 -29.45
C GLY A 144 -5.10 10.77 -28.64
N LYS A 145 -5.17 10.75 -27.31
CA LYS A 145 -4.07 10.41 -26.40
C LYS A 145 -4.59 9.94 -25.04
N VAL A 146 -3.70 9.40 -24.23
CA VAL A 146 -4.03 9.05 -22.83
C VAL A 146 -4.09 10.32 -21.99
N VAL A 147 -5.30 10.67 -21.53
CA VAL A 147 -5.58 11.81 -20.65
C VAL A 147 -6.44 11.35 -19.45
N PRO A 148 -6.49 12.11 -18.37
CA PRO A 148 -7.31 11.77 -17.20
C PRO A 148 -8.76 11.48 -17.54
N GLU A 149 -9.37 12.28 -18.43
CA GLU A 149 -10.76 12.14 -18.85
C GLU A 149 -10.99 10.80 -19.56
N ALA A 150 -10.05 10.36 -20.40
CA ALA A 150 -10.13 9.06 -21.10
C ALA A 150 -10.10 7.87 -20.11
N LEU A 151 -9.23 7.95 -19.12
CA LEU A 151 -9.10 6.92 -18.08
C LEU A 151 -10.35 6.85 -17.20
N VAL A 152 -10.90 8.00 -16.81
CA VAL A 152 -12.12 8.08 -15.98
C VAL A 152 -13.34 7.65 -16.78
N GLU A 153 -13.48 8.03 -18.05
CA GLU A 153 -14.55 7.57 -18.92
C GLU A 153 -14.52 6.04 -19.08
N SER A 154 -13.33 5.45 -19.26
CA SER A 154 -13.19 3.99 -19.27
C SER A 154 -13.68 3.36 -17.97
N ALA A 155 -13.31 3.93 -16.81
CA ALA A 155 -13.78 3.43 -15.52
C ALA A 155 -15.32 3.53 -15.38
N LEU A 156 -15.90 4.67 -15.75
CA LEU A 156 -17.36 4.90 -15.71
C LEU A 156 -18.12 3.92 -16.61
N THR A 157 -17.61 3.64 -17.81
CA THR A 157 -18.21 2.64 -18.69
C THR A 157 -18.30 1.27 -18.03
N HIS A 158 -17.22 0.86 -17.35
CA HIS A 158 -17.18 -0.43 -16.66
C HIS A 158 -18.03 -0.46 -15.39
N ILE A 159 -18.08 0.64 -14.64
CA ILE A 159 -18.98 0.80 -13.49
C ILE A 159 -20.43 0.64 -13.97
N LYS A 160 -20.82 1.36 -15.01
CA LYS A 160 -22.19 1.31 -15.56
C LYS A 160 -22.62 -0.09 -15.96
N ILE A 161 -21.76 -0.88 -16.60
CA ILE A 161 -22.06 -2.28 -16.95
C ILE A 161 -22.40 -3.11 -15.71
N LEU A 162 -21.69 -2.91 -14.60
CA LEU A 162 -21.95 -3.62 -13.34
C LEU A 162 -23.22 -3.09 -12.64
N GLU A 163 -23.45 -1.78 -12.66
CA GLU A 163 -24.64 -1.16 -12.07
C GLU A 163 -25.92 -1.60 -12.79
N GLU A 164 -25.90 -1.77 -14.13
CA GLU A 164 -27.02 -2.22 -14.93
C GLU A 164 -27.48 -3.65 -14.57
N VAL A 165 -26.62 -4.44 -13.93
CA VAL A 165 -26.97 -5.77 -13.37
C VAL A 165 -27.13 -5.71 -11.83
N ASN A 166 -27.31 -4.53 -11.27
CA ASN A 166 -27.45 -4.27 -9.83
C ASN A 166 -26.24 -4.70 -8.98
N PHE A 167 -25.04 -4.77 -9.56
CA PHE A 167 -23.83 -5.07 -8.83
C PHE A 167 -23.15 -3.78 -8.37
N ASN A 168 -23.01 -3.60 -7.03
CA ASN A 168 -22.51 -2.37 -6.41
C ASN A 168 -21.29 -2.57 -5.51
N ASP A 169 -20.84 -3.79 -5.27
CA ASP A 169 -19.62 -4.07 -4.48
C ASP A 169 -18.37 -3.86 -5.35
N ILE A 170 -18.13 -2.61 -5.72
CA ILE A 170 -17.12 -2.19 -6.69
C ILE A 170 -16.01 -1.41 -6.00
N VAL A 171 -14.76 -1.72 -6.34
CA VAL A 171 -13.58 -0.91 -6.05
C VAL A 171 -12.98 -0.47 -7.39
N VAL A 172 -12.50 0.76 -7.50
CA VAL A 172 -11.96 1.29 -8.76
C VAL A 172 -10.47 1.59 -8.63
N SER A 173 -9.71 1.19 -9.64
CA SER A 173 -8.28 1.47 -9.76
C SER A 173 -7.99 2.06 -11.13
N ILE A 174 -7.37 3.24 -11.16
CA ILE A 174 -7.00 3.97 -12.39
C ILE A 174 -5.49 4.23 -12.33
N LYS A 175 -4.72 3.45 -13.10
CA LYS A 175 -3.26 3.48 -13.00
C LYS A 175 -2.60 4.05 -14.25
N SER A 176 -1.59 4.87 -14.03
CA SER A 176 -0.68 5.38 -15.07
C SER A 176 0.74 5.36 -14.53
N SER A 177 1.72 5.23 -15.41
CA SER A 177 3.15 5.42 -15.13
C SER A 177 3.54 6.90 -15.06
N ASN A 178 2.72 7.77 -15.67
CA ASN A 178 2.83 9.22 -15.54
C ASN A 178 2.09 9.68 -14.27
N ILE A 179 2.83 10.30 -13.36
CA ILE A 179 2.33 10.68 -12.03
C ILE A 179 1.24 11.74 -12.14
N GLU A 180 1.43 12.76 -12.97
CA GLU A 180 0.46 13.85 -13.14
C GLU A 180 -0.86 13.32 -13.72
N THR A 181 -0.80 12.50 -14.77
CA THR A 181 -1.98 11.84 -15.33
C THR A 181 -2.69 10.98 -14.28
N MET A 182 -1.95 10.22 -13.48
CA MET A 182 -2.52 9.38 -12.43
C MET A 182 -3.22 10.22 -11.37
N ILE A 183 -2.56 11.24 -10.83
CA ILE A 183 -3.13 12.13 -9.80
C ILE A 183 -4.41 12.80 -10.32
N ASN A 184 -4.37 13.40 -11.51
CA ASN A 184 -5.51 14.11 -12.09
C ASN A 184 -6.67 13.14 -12.42
N SER A 185 -6.36 11.88 -12.81
CA SER A 185 -7.40 10.87 -13.02
C SER A 185 -8.13 10.51 -11.72
N TYR A 186 -7.41 10.33 -10.62
CA TYR A 186 -8.05 10.03 -9.32
C TYR A 186 -8.80 11.24 -8.75
N ARG A 187 -8.30 12.46 -8.92
CA ARG A 187 -9.03 13.69 -8.58
C ARG A 187 -10.35 13.78 -9.34
N LEU A 188 -10.31 13.57 -10.65
CA LEU A 188 -11.52 13.58 -11.49
C LEU A 188 -12.46 12.42 -11.10
N ALA A 189 -11.96 11.21 -10.92
CA ALA A 189 -12.74 10.05 -10.48
C ALA A 189 -13.43 10.28 -9.14
N SER A 190 -12.73 10.93 -8.20
CA SER A 190 -13.28 11.23 -6.86
C SER A 190 -14.50 12.14 -6.88
N GLN A 191 -14.69 12.91 -7.95
CA GLN A 191 -15.83 13.80 -8.16
C GLN A 191 -16.97 13.12 -8.95
N LYS A 192 -16.70 12.00 -9.63
CA LYS A 192 -17.67 11.38 -10.54
C LYS A 192 -18.45 10.22 -9.94
N PHE A 193 -17.91 9.54 -8.94
CA PHE A 193 -18.56 8.41 -8.27
C PHE A 193 -18.05 8.24 -6.83
N ASP A 194 -18.78 7.52 -6.00
CA ASP A 194 -18.50 7.30 -4.57
C ASP A 194 -17.92 5.92 -4.25
N TYR A 195 -17.55 5.14 -5.27
CA TYR A 195 -16.87 3.85 -5.05
C TYR A 195 -15.46 4.04 -4.46
N PRO A 196 -15.00 3.11 -3.60
CA PRO A 196 -13.65 3.13 -3.06
C PRO A 196 -12.58 3.13 -4.16
N LEU A 197 -11.52 3.89 -3.91
CA LEU A 197 -10.40 4.05 -4.84
C LEU A 197 -9.17 3.29 -4.37
N HIS A 198 -8.66 2.40 -5.23
CA HIS A 198 -7.40 1.69 -5.03
C HIS A 198 -6.27 2.44 -5.74
N LEU A 199 -5.47 3.17 -4.97
CA LEU A 199 -4.39 3.99 -5.50
C LEU A 199 -3.14 3.16 -5.81
N GLY A 200 -2.39 3.61 -6.82
CA GLY A 200 -1.08 3.05 -7.12
C GLY A 200 -0.49 3.63 -8.39
N VAL A 201 0.84 3.82 -8.38
CA VAL A 201 1.61 4.12 -9.57
C VAL A 201 1.99 2.79 -10.22
N THR A 202 1.71 2.62 -11.53
CA THR A 202 2.18 1.44 -12.27
C THR A 202 3.57 1.68 -12.81
N GLU A 203 4.38 0.60 -12.90
CA GLU A 203 5.74 0.68 -13.47
C GLU A 203 6.59 1.78 -12.81
N ALA A 204 6.51 1.88 -11.49
CA ALA A 204 7.20 2.96 -10.77
C ALA A 204 8.72 2.86 -10.87
N GLY A 205 9.27 1.64 -10.97
CA GLY A 205 10.69 1.38 -11.22
C GLY A 205 11.41 0.68 -10.06
N THR A 206 12.73 0.83 -10.04
CA THR A 206 13.60 0.27 -8.99
C THR A 206 13.33 0.88 -7.62
N PRO A 207 13.80 0.29 -6.50
CA PRO A 207 13.45 0.73 -5.15
C PRO A 207 13.57 2.23 -4.92
N TRP A 208 14.70 2.83 -5.23
CA TRP A 208 14.92 4.27 -5.03
C TRP A 208 13.93 5.13 -5.83
N ARG A 209 13.92 4.95 -7.15
CA ARG A 209 13.08 5.78 -8.04
C ARG A 209 11.59 5.50 -7.87
N GLY A 210 11.25 4.23 -7.69
CA GLY A 210 9.86 3.81 -7.52
C GLY A 210 9.26 4.25 -6.19
N THR A 211 10.05 4.27 -5.11
CA THR A 211 9.63 4.82 -3.81
C THR A 211 9.31 6.30 -3.91
N ILE A 212 10.20 7.09 -4.54
CA ILE A 212 9.97 8.52 -4.75
C ILE A 212 8.69 8.76 -5.56
N LYS A 213 8.53 8.06 -6.70
CA LYS A 213 7.33 8.17 -7.53
C LYS A 213 6.06 7.80 -6.77
N SER A 214 6.09 6.71 -6.02
CA SER A 214 4.95 6.25 -5.21
C SER A 214 4.62 7.23 -4.10
N ALA A 215 5.63 7.74 -3.38
CA ALA A 215 5.44 8.72 -2.32
C ALA A 215 4.81 10.01 -2.84
N ILE A 216 5.26 10.51 -4.00
CA ILE A 216 4.67 11.70 -4.65
C ILE A 216 3.23 11.42 -5.07
N GLY A 217 3.00 10.34 -5.84
CA GLY A 217 1.68 10.07 -6.42
C GLY A 217 0.62 9.72 -5.37
N LEU A 218 0.95 8.84 -4.42
CA LEU A 218 0.06 8.47 -3.33
C LEU A 218 -0.09 9.63 -2.33
N GLY A 219 1.02 10.29 -1.99
CA GLY A 219 1.04 11.39 -1.04
C GLY A 219 0.16 12.57 -1.47
N ALA A 220 0.22 12.97 -2.75
CA ALA A 220 -0.63 14.02 -3.27
C ALA A 220 -2.13 13.72 -3.09
N LEU A 221 -2.56 12.49 -3.39
CA LEU A 221 -3.97 12.08 -3.26
C LEU A 221 -4.38 11.88 -1.80
N LEU A 222 -3.53 11.24 -1.01
CA LEU A 222 -3.80 11.03 0.42
C LEU A 222 -3.91 12.37 1.17
N SER A 223 -3.11 13.39 0.81
CA SER A 223 -3.20 14.72 1.40
C SER A 223 -4.54 15.43 1.12
N GLU A 224 -5.23 15.02 0.08
CA GLU A 224 -6.57 15.51 -0.31
C GLU A 224 -7.70 14.61 0.22
N GLY A 225 -7.40 13.60 1.05
CA GLY A 225 -8.37 12.65 1.56
C GLY A 225 -8.85 11.63 0.53
N ILE A 226 -8.17 11.50 -0.62
CA ILE A 226 -8.52 10.59 -1.71
C ILE A 226 -7.72 9.28 -1.57
N GLY A 227 -8.43 8.14 -1.52
CA GLY A 227 -7.85 6.81 -1.47
C GLY A 227 -8.33 5.98 -0.29
N ASP A 228 -8.66 4.72 -0.57
CA ASP A 228 -9.24 3.77 0.38
C ASP A 228 -8.38 2.51 0.55
N THR A 229 -7.58 2.21 -0.45
CA THR A 229 -6.57 1.15 -0.41
C THR A 229 -5.42 1.53 -1.35
N ILE A 230 -4.20 1.13 -1.01
CA ILE A 230 -3.00 1.48 -1.78
C ILE A 230 -2.19 0.24 -2.18
N ARG A 231 -1.45 0.38 -3.29
CA ARG A 231 -0.38 -0.54 -3.65
C ARG A 231 0.83 0.24 -4.18
N VAL A 232 1.97 0.02 -3.56
CA VAL A 232 3.28 0.38 -4.11
C VAL A 232 3.72 -0.73 -5.07
N SER A 233 4.34 -0.38 -6.21
CA SER A 233 4.81 -1.34 -7.21
C SER A 233 6.28 -1.07 -7.53
N LEU A 234 7.17 -1.95 -7.10
CA LEU A 234 8.62 -1.81 -7.24
C LEU A 234 9.22 -3.04 -7.92
N THR A 235 10.35 -2.86 -8.60
CA THR A 235 11.15 -3.96 -9.12
C THR A 235 12.07 -4.48 -8.02
N VAL A 236 11.49 -5.20 -7.04
CA VAL A 236 12.16 -5.71 -5.83
C VAL A 236 11.31 -6.82 -5.19
N ASP A 237 11.76 -7.44 -4.09
CA ASP A 237 10.92 -8.34 -3.29
C ASP A 237 9.64 -7.60 -2.84
N PRO A 238 8.44 -8.18 -3.04
CA PRO A 238 7.18 -7.54 -2.68
C PRO A 238 7.04 -7.13 -1.20
N VAL A 239 7.83 -7.68 -0.30
CA VAL A 239 7.90 -7.25 1.11
C VAL A 239 8.30 -5.78 1.22
N GLU A 240 9.24 -5.32 0.38
CA GLU A 240 9.67 -3.92 0.37
C GLU A 240 8.56 -2.97 -0.12
N GLU A 241 7.67 -3.44 -1.02
CA GLU A 241 6.48 -2.67 -1.43
C GLU A 241 5.57 -2.37 -0.22
N ILE A 242 5.42 -3.35 0.69
CA ILE A 242 4.61 -3.20 1.91
C ILE A 242 5.26 -2.21 2.87
N LYS A 243 6.56 -2.31 3.11
CA LYS A 243 7.29 -1.38 3.98
C LYS A 243 7.11 0.06 3.50
N VAL A 244 7.32 0.32 2.20
CA VAL A 244 7.12 1.64 1.61
C VAL A 244 5.68 2.11 1.73
N GLY A 245 4.70 1.25 1.43
CA GLY A 245 3.28 1.59 1.53
C GLY A 245 2.86 1.94 2.96
N ARG A 246 3.32 1.17 3.95
CA ARG A 246 3.06 1.44 5.37
C ARG A 246 3.73 2.73 5.84
N GLU A 247 4.97 2.98 5.40
CA GLU A 247 5.68 4.20 5.76
C GLU A 247 4.98 5.44 5.17
N ILE A 248 4.49 5.38 3.92
CA ILE A 248 3.66 6.45 3.35
C ILE A 248 2.43 6.70 4.23
N LEU A 249 1.66 5.65 4.57
CA LEU A 249 0.45 5.78 5.39
C LEU A 249 0.74 6.30 6.79
N LYS A 250 1.87 5.94 7.38
CA LYS A 250 2.33 6.41 8.68
C LYS A 250 2.59 7.91 8.68
N ASN A 251 3.27 8.42 7.64
CA ASN A 251 3.51 9.85 7.47
C ASN A 251 2.22 10.68 7.30
N PHE A 252 1.10 10.03 6.93
CA PHE A 252 -0.25 10.64 6.92
C PHE A 252 -1.08 10.35 8.17
N GLY A 253 -0.49 9.76 9.23
CA GLY A 253 -1.19 9.43 10.48
C GLY A 253 -2.26 8.35 10.36
N GLN A 254 -2.27 7.58 9.25
CA GLN A 254 -3.21 6.48 9.01
C GLN A 254 -2.79 5.18 9.72
N ILE A 255 -1.52 5.05 10.02
CA ILE A 255 -0.93 3.98 10.83
C ILE A 255 -0.26 4.63 12.04
N LYS A 256 -0.69 4.24 13.24
CA LYS A 256 -0.15 4.76 14.51
C LYS A 256 0.92 3.84 15.13
N GLU A 257 0.95 2.59 14.71
CA GLU A 257 1.87 1.59 15.23
C GLU A 257 3.27 1.75 14.64
N GLY A 258 4.28 1.36 15.42
CA GLY A 258 5.68 1.41 15.02
C GLY A 258 6.36 2.72 15.38
N ILE A 259 7.60 2.86 14.94
CA ILE A 259 8.46 3.98 15.30
C ILE A 259 8.31 5.15 14.33
N GLU A 260 8.08 6.34 14.82
CA GLU A 260 8.34 7.57 14.09
C GLU A 260 9.82 7.95 14.31
N PHE A 261 10.62 7.89 13.25
CA PHE A 261 12.06 8.12 13.33
C PHE A 261 12.41 9.54 12.89
N ILE A 262 13.14 10.25 13.74
CA ILE A 262 13.65 11.59 13.47
C ILE A 262 15.16 11.55 13.52
N SER A 263 15.82 11.96 12.44
CA SER A 263 17.28 12.11 12.42
C SER A 263 17.63 13.46 11.81
N CYS A 264 18.56 14.17 12.43
CA CYS A 264 19.05 15.39 11.83
C CYS A 264 19.96 15.09 10.63
N PRO A 265 20.03 15.98 9.62
CA PRO A 265 21.00 15.85 8.55
C PRO A 265 22.43 16.02 9.09
N THR A 266 23.38 15.35 8.45
CA THR A 266 24.80 15.59 8.75
C THR A 266 25.20 17.03 8.43
N CYS A 267 25.89 17.69 9.36
CA CYS A 267 26.40 19.06 9.15
C CYS A 267 27.73 19.22 9.89
N GLY A 268 28.39 20.36 9.74
CA GLY A 268 29.69 20.67 10.40
C GLY A 268 29.67 20.66 11.94
N ARG A 269 28.50 20.54 12.57
CA ARG A 269 28.34 20.41 14.03
C ARG A 269 28.23 18.97 14.51
N THR A 270 28.12 17.98 13.59
CA THR A 270 28.04 16.57 13.96
C THR A 270 29.30 16.11 14.66
N GLN A 271 29.16 15.50 15.85
CA GLN A 271 30.25 15.11 16.75
C GLN A 271 30.32 13.61 17.01
N ILE A 272 29.43 12.82 16.41
CA ILE A 272 29.35 11.35 16.52
C ILE A 272 29.22 10.75 15.12
N ASP A 273 29.42 9.45 14.99
CA ASP A 273 29.11 8.71 13.77
C ASP A 273 27.60 8.59 13.55
N LEU A 274 26.98 9.75 13.28
CA LEU A 274 25.52 9.89 13.16
C LEU A 274 24.90 8.92 12.14
N ILE A 275 25.57 8.71 11.01
CA ILE A 275 25.02 7.88 9.91
C ILE A 275 24.89 6.43 10.36
N ASN A 276 25.92 5.86 10.96
CA ASN A 276 25.91 4.47 11.41
C ASN A 276 25.02 4.28 12.64
N ILE A 277 25.06 5.19 13.59
CA ILE A 277 24.19 5.17 14.78
C ILE A 277 22.71 5.24 14.37
N ALA A 278 22.34 6.15 13.45
CA ALA A 278 20.97 6.27 12.97
C ALA A 278 20.49 4.99 12.30
N LYS A 279 21.28 4.42 11.39
CA LYS A 279 20.97 3.14 10.72
C LYS A 279 20.85 1.98 11.71
N GLU A 280 21.73 1.91 12.69
CA GLU A 280 21.68 0.83 13.69
C GLU A 280 20.42 0.95 14.56
N VAL A 281 20.10 2.16 15.03
CA VAL A 281 18.87 2.40 15.80
C VAL A 281 17.63 2.04 14.97
N GLU A 282 17.55 2.47 13.71
CA GLU A 282 16.47 2.17 12.80
C GLU A 282 16.29 0.65 12.61
N ASN A 283 17.36 -0.06 12.28
CA ASN A 283 17.35 -1.52 12.09
C ASN A 283 16.93 -2.27 13.37
N ARG A 284 17.46 -1.89 14.54
CA ARG A 284 17.14 -2.56 15.81
C ARG A 284 15.73 -2.29 16.30
N LEU A 285 15.10 -1.27 15.78
CA LEU A 285 13.74 -0.87 16.13
C LEU A 285 12.72 -1.17 15.03
N GLU A 286 13.10 -1.71 13.87
CA GLU A 286 12.25 -1.99 12.71
C GLU A 286 10.99 -2.78 13.09
N ASN A 287 11.13 -3.79 13.98
CA ASN A 287 10.00 -4.66 14.40
C ASN A 287 9.33 -4.17 15.69
N CYS A 288 9.48 -2.90 16.04
CA CYS A 288 8.83 -2.35 17.23
C CYS A 288 7.37 -1.98 16.92
N ASN A 289 6.43 -2.68 17.55
CA ASN A 289 4.98 -2.40 17.38
C ASN A 289 4.46 -1.27 18.28
N LYS A 290 5.29 -0.74 19.20
CA LYS A 290 4.88 0.39 20.05
C LYS A 290 4.92 1.68 19.24
N SER A 291 3.89 2.51 19.37
CA SER A 291 3.87 3.87 18.82
C SER A 291 4.79 4.76 19.64
N ILE A 292 6.01 4.93 19.18
CA ILE A 292 7.02 5.78 19.84
C ILE A 292 7.78 6.63 18.81
N LYS A 293 8.09 7.85 19.20
CA LYS A 293 8.90 8.78 18.43
C LYS A 293 10.33 8.71 18.93
N VAL A 294 11.26 8.30 18.07
CA VAL A 294 12.69 8.13 18.37
C VAL A 294 13.50 9.15 17.60
N ALA A 295 14.40 9.87 18.28
CA ALA A 295 15.24 10.86 17.66
C ALA A 295 16.73 10.51 17.76
N VAL A 296 17.48 10.71 16.66
CA VAL A 296 18.95 10.58 16.64
C VAL A 296 19.55 11.87 16.11
N MET A 297 20.20 12.62 17.02
CA MET A 297 20.70 13.97 16.77
C MET A 297 22.22 13.99 16.88
N GLY A 298 22.90 14.55 15.88
CA GLY A 298 24.35 14.54 15.75
C GLY A 298 25.10 15.51 16.68
N CYS A 299 24.40 16.43 17.37
CA CYS A 299 25.02 17.38 18.32
C CYS A 299 24.04 17.76 19.43
N VAL A 300 24.59 18.21 20.56
CA VAL A 300 23.83 18.65 21.74
C VAL A 300 23.12 20.00 21.56
N VAL A 301 23.53 20.81 20.58
CA VAL A 301 23.04 22.18 20.40
C VAL A 301 21.56 22.18 20.01
N ASN A 302 21.16 21.35 19.02
CA ASN A 302 19.82 21.30 18.52
C ASN A 302 19.04 20.04 19.00
N GLY A 303 19.77 19.05 19.56
CA GLY A 303 19.19 17.75 19.94
C GLY A 303 17.95 17.87 20.83
N PRO A 304 18.04 18.48 22.01
CA PRO A 304 16.91 18.61 22.91
C PRO A 304 15.82 19.57 22.43
N GLY A 305 16.15 20.53 21.55
CA GLY A 305 15.22 21.54 21.03
C GLY A 305 14.37 20.99 19.90
N GLU A 306 14.99 20.50 18.83
CA GLU A 306 14.30 19.98 17.63
C GLU A 306 13.63 18.63 17.87
N ALA A 307 14.15 17.84 18.81
CA ALA A 307 13.60 16.54 19.18
C ALA A 307 12.82 16.57 20.51
N LYS A 308 12.33 17.74 20.93
CA LYS A 308 11.61 17.91 22.21
C LYS A 308 10.39 16.99 22.33
N ASP A 309 9.71 16.75 21.22
CA ASP A 309 8.52 15.91 21.16
C ASP A 309 8.82 14.41 21.00
N ALA A 310 10.11 14.03 20.89
CA ALA A 310 10.49 12.63 20.85
C ALA A 310 10.31 11.96 22.22
N ASP A 311 9.78 10.75 22.23
CA ASP A 311 9.62 9.96 23.45
C ASP A 311 10.97 9.57 24.03
N ILE A 312 11.94 9.29 23.14
CA ILE A 312 13.32 8.98 23.50
C ILE A 312 14.27 9.40 22.36
N GLY A 313 15.49 9.75 22.68
CA GLY A 313 16.48 10.08 21.66
C GLY A 313 17.90 10.14 22.15
N ILE A 314 18.80 10.25 21.15
CA ILE A 314 20.24 10.45 21.29
C ILE A 314 20.60 11.88 20.85
N ALA A 315 21.49 12.54 21.56
CA ALA A 315 22.14 13.77 21.12
C ALA A 315 23.66 13.62 21.26
N GLY A 316 24.38 13.75 20.12
CA GLY A 316 25.82 13.56 20.06
C GLY A 316 26.64 14.67 20.77
N GLY A 317 27.79 14.32 21.33
CA GLY A 317 28.83 15.20 21.87
C GLY A 317 30.21 14.62 21.56
N ILE A 318 31.29 15.32 21.89
CA ILE A 318 32.67 14.90 21.58
C ILE A 318 33.03 13.66 22.41
N GLY A 319 33.16 12.48 21.76
CA GLY A 319 33.49 11.20 22.39
C GLY A 319 32.43 10.62 23.32
N GLU A 320 31.32 11.30 23.47
CA GLU A 320 30.21 10.94 24.35
C GLU A 320 28.88 11.50 23.79
N GLY A 321 27.78 11.05 24.32
CA GLY A 321 26.48 11.60 23.96
C GLY A 321 25.49 11.53 25.11
N LEU A 322 24.33 12.12 24.86
CA LEU A 322 23.25 12.21 25.81
C LEU A 322 22.07 11.33 25.33
N ILE A 323 21.48 10.56 26.24
CA ILE A 323 20.18 9.97 26.07
C ILE A 323 19.17 10.90 26.74
N PHE A 324 18.12 11.26 26.00
CA PHE A 324 17.04 12.09 26.53
C PHE A 324 15.67 11.40 26.35
N ARG A 325 14.75 11.76 27.21
CA ARG A 325 13.35 11.30 27.19
C ARG A 325 12.43 12.50 27.33
N LYS A 326 11.54 12.72 26.35
CA LYS A 326 10.61 13.88 26.33
C LYS A 326 11.35 15.20 26.62
N GLY A 327 12.44 15.44 25.91
CA GLY A 327 13.27 16.63 26.04
C GLY A 327 14.16 16.72 27.29
N LYS A 328 14.09 15.78 28.25
CA LYS A 328 14.89 15.77 29.47
C LYS A 328 16.05 14.79 29.34
N ILE A 329 17.26 15.23 29.67
CA ILE A 329 18.46 14.39 29.72
C ILE A 329 18.27 13.33 30.80
N VAL A 330 18.40 12.05 30.41
CA VAL A 330 18.28 10.90 31.31
C VAL A 330 19.66 10.35 31.68
N LYS A 331 20.56 10.30 30.68
CA LYS A 331 21.87 9.69 30.88
C LYS A 331 22.88 10.29 29.91
N LYS A 332 24.13 10.36 30.36
CA LYS A 332 25.32 10.67 29.56
C LYS A 332 26.14 9.40 29.44
N VAL A 333 26.51 9.01 28.23
CA VAL A 333 27.24 7.78 27.94
C VAL A 333 28.29 8.00 26.86
N LYS A 334 29.23 7.08 26.74
CA LYS A 334 30.19 7.09 25.63
C LYS A 334 29.47 6.85 24.30
N GLU A 335 30.06 7.32 23.20
CA GLU A 335 29.50 7.17 21.87
C GLU A 335 29.19 5.68 21.52
N GLU A 336 30.13 4.78 21.85
CA GLU A 336 30.04 3.34 21.64
C GLU A 336 28.84 2.67 22.36
N ASP A 337 28.33 3.25 23.44
CA ASP A 337 27.25 2.73 24.26
C ASP A 337 25.88 3.34 23.91
N LEU A 338 25.81 4.37 23.04
CA LEU A 338 24.59 5.15 22.78
C LEU A 338 23.42 4.31 22.34
N VAL A 339 23.62 3.42 21.37
CA VAL A 339 22.56 2.58 20.82
C VAL A 339 22.05 1.57 21.85
N GLU A 340 23.00 0.89 22.56
CA GLU A 340 22.64 -0.08 23.59
C GLU A 340 21.81 0.55 24.72
N GLU A 341 22.22 1.69 25.18
CA GLU A 341 21.55 2.40 26.28
C GLU A 341 20.19 2.94 25.83
N LEU A 342 20.06 3.44 24.59
CA LEU A 342 18.76 3.83 24.00
C LEU A 342 17.80 2.64 23.99
N ILE A 343 18.24 1.47 23.51
CA ILE A 343 17.42 0.26 23.43
C ILE A 343 17.01 -0.24 24.81
N LYS A 344 17.90 -0.17 25.82
CA LYS A 344 17.58 -0.52 27.21
C LYS A 344 16.45 0.37 27.76
N ILE A 345 16.59 1.69 27.61
CA ILE A 345 15.60 2.65 28.13
C ILE A 345 14.27 2.51 27.37
N LYS A 346 14.29 2.25 26.05
CA LYS A 346 13.08 1.97 25.25
C LYS A 346 12.26 0.80 25.80
N LYS A 347 12.90 -0.22 26.40
CA LYS A 347 12.18 -1.35 27.01
C LYS A 347 11.31 -0.93 28.21
N THR A 348 11.59 0.23 28.78
CA THR A 348 10.85 0.77 29.93
C THR A 348 9.70 1.72 29.54
N LEU A 349 9.53 1.96 28.21
CA LEU A 349 8.39 2.67 27.63
C LEU A 349 7.29 1.69 27.25
#